data_f0c09818df3c565ef10419335ad31d2e
#
_entry.id   f0c09818df3c565ef10419335ad31d2e
#
_cell.length_a   1.000
_cell.length_b   1.000
_cell.length_c   1.000
_cell.angle_alpha   90.00
_cell.angle_beta   90.00
_cell.angle_gamma   90.00
#
_symmetry.space_group_name_H-M   'P 1'
#
loop_
_entity.id
_entity.type
_entity.pdbx_description
1 polymer ?
#
loop_
_entity_poly.entity_id
_entity_poly.type
_entity_poly.pdbx_seq_one_letter_code
_entity_poly.pdbx_strand_id
1 'polypeptide(L)'
;MTSTTADDPLLARARALKLYGLLAHWSEVVGAEWLAPLIAWEEHERARRSLERRLGNARLGRFRPLVDFDWAWPKRCDREAIEELMDLGFLAEAANAVLVGPNGVGKSTIARNIAHQAVLAGHTVLCTSAGHMLGELAGADGDNALRHRLALYARPRLLLIDEIGYLSYSNRHADLLFEVVSRRYQVKSTLVTTNRPFAEWGEVFPNAACVVSLVDRLVHNAEIIQIEGASYRLKEAKERNEQRRRERAARRRKPRTPSPHAD
;
A
#
# COMPACT_ATOMS: atom_id res chain seq x y z
N MET A 1 -38.67 -19.28 33.65
CA MET A 1 -37.33 -19.71 33.21
C MET A 1 -36.66 -18.48 32.57
N THR A 2 -35.94 -17.71 33.37
CA THR A 2 -35.22 -16.49 32.93
C THR A 2 -33.88 -16.91 32.33
N SER A 3 -33.87 -17.13 31.04
CA SER A 3 -32.61 -17.30 30.31
C SER A 3 -31.82 -15.99 30.42
N THR A 4 -30.62 -16.12 30.93
CA THR A 4 -29.67 -15.06 31.25
C THR A 4 -29.41 -14.20 30.01
N THR A 5 -29.87 -12.97 29.99
CA THR A 5 -29.69 -11.97 28.91
C THR A 5 -28.21 -11.64 28.61
N ALA A 6 -27.25 -12.25 29.34
CA ALA A 6 -25.82 -12.04 29.15
C ALA A 6 -25.22 -12.78 27.94
N ASP A 7 -25.84 -13.90 27.48
CA ASP A 7 -25.31 -14.76 26.43
C ASP A 7 -26.03 -14.64 25.08
N ASP A 8 -26.89 -13.62 24.89
CA ASP A 8 -27.55 -13.42 23.61
C ASP A 8 -26.56 -12.87 22.56
N PRO A 9 -26.19 -13.67 21.52
CA PRO A 9 -25.24 -13.26 20.51
C PRO A 9 -25.70 -12.04 19.70
N LEU A 10 -27.03 -11.85 19.52
CA LEU A 10 -27.58 -10.68 18.83
C LEU A 10 -27.41 -9.40 19.67
N LEU A 11 -27.58 -9.49 20.99
CA LEU A 11 -27.34 -8.39 21.89
C LEU A 11 -25.86 -7.95 21.87
N ALA A 12 -24.94 -8.91 21.86
CA ALA A 12 -23.50 -8.61 21.77
C ALA A 12 -23.17 -7.89 20.46
N ARG A 13 -23.72 -8.33 19.33
CA ARG A 13 -23.57 -7.70 18.01
C ARG A 13 -24.17 -6.29 17.97
N ALA A 14 -25.39 -6.11 18.50
CA ALA A 14 -26.04 -4.79 18.60
C ALA A 14 -25.21 -3.81 19.47
N ARG A 15 -24.60 -4.30 20.55
CA ARG A 15 -23.68 -3.51 21.40
C ARG A 15 -22.42 -3.11 20.62
N ALA A 16 -21.78 -4.02 19.89
CA ALA A 16 -20.63 -3.74 19.07
C ALA A 16 -20.92 -2.69 17.99
N LEU A 17 -22.13 -2.73 17.43
CA LEU A 17 -22.65 -1.73 16.50
C LEU A 17 -23.08 -0.42 17.17
N LYS A 18 -23.12 -0.33 18.49
CA LYS A 18 -23.60 0.85 19.24
C LYS A 18 -25.01 1.28 18.82
N LEU A 19 -25.90 0.33 18.61
CA LEU A 19 -27.32 0.58 18.28
C LEU A 19 -28.08 0.95 19.55
N TYR A 20 -27.76 2.09 20.16
CA TYR A 20 -28.23 2.47 21.49
C TYR A 20 -29.77 2.53 21.60
N GLY A 21 -30.47 3.01 20.57
CA GLY A 21 -31.94 3.02 20.55
C GLY A 21 -32.53 1.59 20.61
N LEU A 22 -31.97 0.66 19.84
CA LEU A 22 -32.34 -0.74 19.85
C LEU A 22 -32.02 -1.41 21.19
N LEU A 23 -30.85 -1.09 21.76
CA LEU A 23 -30.43 -1.62 23.06
C LEU A 23 -31.31 -1.15 24.24
N ALA A 24 -31.80 0.08 24.17
CA ALA A 24 -32.72 0.64 25.21
C ALA A 24 -34.07 -0.08 25.26
N HIS A 25 -34.54 -0.61 24.11
CA HIS A 25 -35.80 -1.32 23.94
C HIS A 25 -35.62 -2.82 23.67
N TRP A 26 -34.49 -3.41 24.11
CA TRP A 26 -34.13 -4.78 23.76
C TRP A 26 -35.22 -5.80 24.16
N SER A 27 -35.80 -5.64 25.33
CA SER A 27 -36.87 -6.54 25.83
C SER A 27 -38.14 -6.53 24.97
N GLU A 28 -38.36 -5.46 24.23
CA GLU A 28 -39.55 -5.29 23.37
C GLU A 28 -39.34 -5.93 21.99
N VAL A 29 -38.07 -6.03 21.53
CA VAL A 29 -37.71 -6.46 20.18
C VAL A 29 -37.03 -7.84 20.13
N VAL A 30 -36.58 -8.36 21.27
CA VAL A 30 -35.98 -9.69 21.33
C VAL A 30 -36.95 -10.75 20.86
N GLY A 31 -36.53 -11.57 19.89
CA GLY A 31 -37.37 -12.59 19.25
C GLY A 31 -38.17 -12.12 18.02
N ALA A 32 -38.09 -10.83 17.67
CA ALA A 32 -38.67 -10.34 16.42
C ALA A 32 -37.89 -10.88 15.20
N GLU A 33 -38.60 -11.40 14.19
CA GLU A 33 -38.01 -12.00 12.98
C GLU A 33 -37.11 -11.04 12.18
N TRP A 34 -37.38 -9.74 12.23
CA TRP A 34 -36.62 -8.71 11.55
C TRP A 34 -35.31 -8.32 12.27
N LEU A 35 -35.13 -8.66 13.55
CA LEU A 35 -34.02 -8.19 14.37
C LEU A 35 -32.66 -8.72 13.87
N ALA A 36 -32.55 -10.01 13.61
CA ALA A 36 -31.32 -10.61 13.13
C ALA A 36 -30.95 -10.12 11.71
N PRO A 37 -31.87 -10.02 10.74
CA PRO A 37 -31.59 -9.37 9.46
C PRO A 37 -31.13 -7.92 9.57
N LEU A 38 -31.77 -7.11 10.41
CA LEU A 38 -31.40 -5.71 10.62
C LEU A 38 -29.97 -5.57 11.12
N ILE A 39 -29.59 -6.34 12.14
CA ILE A 39 -28.23 -6.33 12.67
C ILE A 39 -27.21 -6.76 11.60
N ALA A 40 -27.52 -7.78 10.81
CA ALA A 40 -26.67 -8.23 9.72
C ALA A 40 -26.51 -7.16 8.62
N TRP A 41 -27.55 -6.46 8.24
CA TRP A 41 -27.50 -5.36 7.27
C TRP A 41 -26.63 -4.19 7.78
N GLU A 42 -26.77 -3.83 9.06
CA GLU A 42 -25.93 -2.79 9.67
C GLU A 42 -24.44 -3.19 9.71
N GLU A 43 -24.13 -4.43 10.03
CA GLU A 43 -22.75 -4.95 9.98
C GLU A 43 -22.19 -4.87 8.56
N HIS A 44 -22.90 -5.35 7.58
CA HIS A 44 -22.48 -5.31 6.17
C HIS A 44 -22.27 -3.88 5.68
N GLU A 45 -23.21 -2.99 5.96
CA GLU A 45 -23.12 -1.60 5.51
C GLU A 45 -21.95 -0.87 6.17
N ARG A 46 -21.72 -1.09 7.47
CA ARG A 46 -20.57 -0.52 8.18
C ARG A 46 -19.25 -1.09 7.70
N ALA A 47 -19.18 -2.38 7.44
CA ALA A 47 -18.00 -3.03 6.86
C ALA A 47 -17.69 -2.44 5.48
N ARG A 48 -18.71 -2.29 4.61
CA ARG A 48 -18.61 -1.69 3.29
C ARG A 48 -18.08 -0.24 3.37
N ARG A 49 -18.72 0.61 4.17
CA ARG A 49 -18.31 2.01 4.35
C ARG A 49 -16.90 2.12 4.95
N SER A 50 -16.56 1.23 5.88
CA SER A 50 -15.24 1.19 6.48
C SER A 50 -14.17 0.81 5.46
N LEU A 51 -14.45 -0.17 4.58
CA LEU A 51 -13.55 -0.55 3.50
C LEU A 51 -13.38 0.58 2.49
N GLU A 52 -14.47 1.20 2.04
CA GLU A 52 -14.42 2.33 1.10
C GLU A 52 -13.58 3.49 1.64
N ARG A 53 -13.77 3.85 2.91
CA ARG A 53 -12.98 4.88 3.57
C ARG A 53 -11.51 4.51 3.65
N ARG A 54 -11.16 3.24 3.99
CA ARG A 54 -9.78 2.78 4.03
C ARG A 54 -9.13 2.81 2.64
N LEU A 55 -9.84 2.34 1.61
CA LEU A 55 -9.36 2.39 0.21
C LEU A 55 -9.10 3.83 -0.23
N GLY A 56 -10.02 4.76 0.04
CA GLY A 56 -9.85 6.18 -0.29
C GLY A 56 -8.65 6.82 0.42
N ASN A 57 -8.46 6.50 1.70
CA ASN A 57 -7.36 7.05 2.50
C ASN A 57 -6.00 6.42 2.20
N ALA A 58 -5.96 5.20 1.68
CA ALA A 58 -4.72 4.47 1.43
C ALA A 58 -3.88 5.05 0.28
N ARG A 59 -4.45 5.85 -0.62
CA ARG A 59 -3.75 6.47 -1.76
C ARG A 59 -2.99 5.44 -2.62
N LEU A 60 -3.54 4.25 -2.81
CA LEU A 60 -2.90 3.14 -3.54
C LEU A 60 -2.56 3.50 -5.00
N GLY A 61 -3.35 4.39 -5.62
CA GLY A 61 -3.23 4.69 -7.03
C GLY A 61 -3.59 3.50 -7.92
N ARG A 62 -3.15 3.54 -9.18
CA ARG A 62 -3.34 2.41 -10.11
C ARG A 62 -2.17 1.44 -9.99
N PHE A 63 -2.44 0.16 -9.89
CA PHE A 63 -1.46 -0.92 -9.90
C PHE A 63 -2.06 -2.16 -10.56
N ARG A 64 -1.19 -3.09 -10.99
CA ARG A 64 -1.63 -4.39 -11.52
C ARG A 64 -1.79 -5.37 -10.37
N PRO A 65 -2.83 -6.23 -10.39
CA PRO A 65 -2.93 -7.34 -9.44
C PRO A 65 -1.70 -8.23 -9.48
N LEU A 66 -1.32 -8.80 -8.33
CA LEU A 66 -0.13 -9.66 -8.24
C LEU A 66 -0.29 -10.97 -9.04
N VAL A 67 -1.53 -11.40 -9.29
CA VAL A 67 -1.82 -12.55 -10.16
C VAL A 67 -1.31 -12.36 -11.60
N ASP A 68 -1.24 -11.11 -12.06
CA ASP A 68 -0.73 -10.74 -13.39
C ASP A 68 0.78 -10.49 -13.39
N PHE A 69 1.47 -10.74 -12.27
CA PHE A 69 2.91 -10.55 -12.17
C PHE A 69 3.67 -11.68 -12.83
N ASP A 70 4.52 -11.34 -13.79
CA ASP A 70 5.38 -12.31 -14.49
C ASP A 70 6.58 -12.69 -13.62
N TRP A 71 6.41 -13.72 -12.79
CA TRP A 71 7.45 -14.22 -11.90
C TRP A 71 8.68 -14.80 -12.60
N ALA A 72 8.58 -15.14 -13.88
CA ALA A 72 9.70 -15.65 -14.67
C ALA A 72 10.59 -14.50 -15.20
N TRP A 73 10.12 -13.26 -15.18
CA TRP A 73 10.85 -12.13 -15.71
C TRP A 73 12.00 -11.64 -14.83
N PRO A 74 11.84 -11.46 -13.50
CA PRO A 74 12.97 -11.14 -12.64
C PRO A 74 14.01 -12.27 -12.70
N LYS A 75 15.29 -11.91 -12.88
CA LYS A 75 16.38 -12.86 -12.81
C LYS A 75 16.49 -13.51 -11.42
N ARG A 76 16.18 -12.71 -10.39
CA ARG A 76 16.11 -13.12 -8.99
C ARG A 76 14.97 -12.38 -8.30
N CYS A 77 14.09 -13.10 -7.66
CA CYS A 77 13.01 -12.58 -6.83
C CYS A 77 12.58 -13.67 -5.85
N ASP A 78 12.65 -13.39 -4.58
CA ASP A 78 12.17 -14.33 -3.57
C ASP A 78 10.64 -14.24 -3.49
N ARG A 79 10.00 -15.17 -4.20
CA ARG A 79 8.54 -15.23 -4.28
C ARG A 79 7.93 -15.69 -2.95
N GLU A 80 8.57 -16.62 -2.26
CA GLU A 80 8.10 -17.16 -0.99
C GLU A 80 8.05 -16.06 0.08
N ALA A 81 9.12 -15.29 0.22
CA ALA A 81 9.15 -14.13 1.12
C ALA A 81 8.08 -13.06 0.77
N ILE A 82 7.77 -12.87 -0.52
CA ILE A 82 6.69 -11.96 -0.92
C ILE A 82 5.32 -12.53 -0.54
N GLU A 83 5.11 -13.82 -0.70
CA GLU A 83 3.87 -14.50 -0.30
C GLU A 83 3.69 -14.44 1.22
N GLU A 84 4.75 -14.61 2.02
CA GLU A 84 4.73 -14.39 3.48
C GLU A 84 4.36 -12.94 3.85
N LEU A 85 4.88 -11.94 3.14
CA LEU A 85 4.46 -10.55 3.35
C LEU A 85 2.98 -10.31 3.00
N MET A 86 2.42 -11.07 2.05
CA MET A 86 0.99 -11.00 1.71
C MET A 86 0.10 -11.56 2.82
N ASP A 87 0.61 -12.45 3.67
CA ASP A 87 -0.09 -12.97 4.85
C ASP A 87 -0.18 -11.94 5.99
N LEU A 88 0.56 -10.84 5.88
CA LEU A 88 0.53 -9.67 6.79
C LEU A 88 0.98 -9.95 8.23
N GLY A 89 1.60 -11.09 8.52
CA GLY A 89 2.11 -11.42 9.85
C GLY A 89 3.07 -10.36 10.40
N PHE A 90 3.91 -9.78 9.56
CA PHE A 90 4.85 -8.71 9.90
C PHE A 90 4.17 -7.46 10.50
N LEU A 91 2.90 -7.20 10.20
CA LEU A 91 2.15 -6.10 10.80
C LEU A 91 1.89 -6.32 12.29
N ALA A 92 1.65 -7.56 12.73
CA ALA A 92 1.42 -7.86 14.14
C ALA A 92 2.66 -7.55 14.97
N GLU A 93 3.83 -7.86 14.45
CA GLU A 93 5.14 -7.68 15.08
C GLU A 93 5.72 -6.25 14.94
N ALA A 94 5.01 -5.36 14.25
CA ALA A 94 5.50 -4.04 13.84
C ALA A 94 6.85 -4.12 13.08
N ALA A 95 7.06 -5.21 12.36
CA ALA A 95 8.21 -5.41 11.50
C ALA A 95 8.08 -4.58 10.22
N ASN A 96 9.22 -4.28 9.60
CA ASN A 96 9.28 -3.55 8.34
C ASN A 96 9.47 -4.51 7.16
N ALA A 97 9.28 -4.00 5.94
CA ALA A 97 9.66 -4.71 4.73
C ALA A 97 10.35 -3.74 3.76
N VAL A 98 11.39 -4.22 3.08
CA VAL A 98 12.15 -3.41 2.13
C VAL A 98 12.36 -4.16 0.83
N LEU A 99 11.83 -3.61 -0.26
CA LEU A 99 12.05 -4.15 -1.60
C LEU A 99 13.16 -3.35 -2.30
N VAL A 100 14.28 -4.01 -2.55
CA VAL A 100 15.48 -3.42 -3.16
C VAL A 100 15.66 -3.96 -4.57
N GLY A 101 15.99 -3.10 -5.53
CA GLY A 101 16.32 -3.56 -6.89
C GLY A 101 16.22 -2.46 -7.94
N PRO A 102 16.70 -2.68 -9.16
CA PRO A 102 16.74 -1.68 -10.22
C PRO A 102 15.34 -1.20 -10.65
N ASN A 103 15.31 -0.14 -11.45
CA ASN A 103 14.05 0.42 -11.93
C ASN A 103 13.32 -0.54 -12.87
N GLY A 104 11.99 -0.65 -12.69
CA GLY A 104 11.12 -1.41 -13.58
C GLY A 104 11.05 -2.92 -13.32
N VAL A 105 11.64 -3.45 -12.24
CA VAL A 105 11.57 -4.88 -11.89
C VAL A 105 10.29 -5.29 -11.14
N GLY A 106 9.39 -4.34 -10.84
CA GLY A 106 8.10 -4.64 -10.23
C GLY A 106 7.95 -4.31 -8.75
N LYS A 107 8.96 -3.74 -8.07
CA LYS A 107 8.91 -3.36 -6.63
C LYS A 107 7.63 -2.65 -6.21
N SER A 108 7.31 -1.55 -6.89
CA SER A 108 6.10 -0.76 -6.58
C SER A 108 4.80 -1.53 -6.81
N THR A 109 4.76 -2.44 -7.78
CA THR A 109 3.61 -3.33 -8.01
C THR A 109 3.43 -4.27 -6.84
N ILE A 110 4.48 -4.96 -6.42
CA ILE A 110 4.47 -5.88 -5.27
C ILE A 110 4.07 -5.11 -4.00
N ALA A 111 4.75 -4.00 -3.71
CA ALA A 111 4.47 -3.18 -2.52
C ALA A 111 3.02 -2.70 -2.44
N ARG A 112 2.42 -2.29 -3.56
CA ARG A 112 1.02 -1.85 -3.61
C ARG A 112 0.04 -3.00 -3.44
N ASN A 113 0.36 -4.21 -3.90
CA ASN A 113 -0.46 -5.39 -3.64
C ASN A 113 -0.44 -5.77 -2.16
N ILE A 114 0.72 -5.74 -1.50
CA ILE A 114 0.83 -5.95 -0.03
C ILE A 114 0.01 -4.88 0.71
N ALA A 115 0.16 -3.62 0.33
CA ALA A 115 -0.60 -2.51 0.91
C ALA A 115 -2.12 -2.66 0.69
N HIS A 116 -2.55 -3.09 -0.49
CA HIS A 116 -3.96 -3.38 -0.80
C HIS A 116 -4.50 -4.54 0.04
N GLN A 117 -3.75 -5.62 0.17
CA GLN A 117 -4.12 -6.75 1.02
C GLN A 117 -4.32 -6.30 2.47
N ALA A 118 -3.43 -5.45 2.99
CA ALA A 118 -3.57 -4.88 4.33
C ALA A 118 -4.86 -4.04 4.48
N VAL A 119 -5.27 -3.27 3.45
CA VAL A 119 -6.55 -2.53 3.45
C VAL A 119 -7.73 -3.50 3.50
N LEU A 120 -7.70 -4.58 2.71
CA LEU A 120 -8.75 -5.61 2.70
C LEU A 120 -8.87 -6.31 4.05
N ALA A 121 -7.72 -6.61 4.68
CA ALA A 121 -7.65 -7.21 6.03
C ALA A 121 -8.08 -6.25 7.17
N GLY A 122 -8.47 -5.00 6.85
CA GLY A 122 -9.01 -4.06 7.84
C GLY A 122 -8.00 -3.06 8.41
N HIS A 123 -6.73 -3.12 7.99
CA HIS A 123 -5.70 -2.22 8.47
C HIS A 123 -5.78 -0.83 7.82
N THR A 124 -5.35 0.19 8.56
CA THR A 124 -5.16 1.53 8.02
C THR A 124 -3.83 1.59 7.28
N VAL A 125 -3.87 2.04 6.04
CA VAL A 125 -2.71 2.10 5.15
C VAL A 125 -2.59 3.51 4.57
N LEU A 126 -1.36 3.96 4.34
CA LEU A 126 -1.07 5.16 3.56
C LEU A 126 0.10 4.85 2.61
N CYS A 127 -0.10 5.12 1.32
CA CYS A 127 0.91 4.98 0.29
C CYS A 127 1.34 6.38 -0.17
N THR A 128 2.65 6.57 -0.29
CA THR A 128 3.24 7.83 -0.77
C THR A 128 4.58 7.54 -1.45
N SER A 129 5.05 8.43 -2.30
CA SER A 129 6.46 8.41 -2.70
C SER A 129 7.31 9.18 -1.70
N ALA A 130 8.60 8.82 -1.58
CA ALA A 130 9.53 9.53 -0.71
C ALA A 130 9.61 11.02 -1.07
N GLY A 131 9.68 11.35 -2.36
CA GLY A 131 9.72 12.74 -2.83
C GLY A 131 8.48 13.54 -2.43
N HIS A 132 7.28 12.97 -2.58
CA HIS A 132 6.03 13.64 -2.19
C HIS A 132 5.95 13.86 -0.68
N MET A 133 6.20 12.80 0.10
CA MET A 133 6.18 12.87 1.57
C MET A 133 7.16 13.92 2.10
N LEU A 134 8.41 13.86 1.65
CA LEU A 134 9.46 14.77 2.12
C LEU A 134 9.22 16.20 1.67
N GLY A 135 8.70 16.39 0.45
CA GLY A 135 8.28 17.72 -0.04
C GLY A 135 7.15 18.32 0.80
N GLU A 136 6.11 17.55 1.12
CA GLU A 136 5.03 18.00 2.00
C GLU A 136 5.53 18.35 3.42
N LEU A 137 6.42 17.53 3.98
CA LEU A 137 6.98 17.77 5.31
C LEU A 137 7.90 18.99 5.33
N ALA A 138 8.77 19.13 4.32
CA ALA A 138 9.69 20.26 4.21
C ALA A 138 8.98 21.60 3.95
N GLY A 139 7.84 21.57 3.24
CA GLY A 139 7.00 22.74 2.97
C GLY A 139 6.00 23.06 4.09
N ALA A 140 6.12 22.47 5.26
CA ALA A 140 5.24 22.80 6.38
C ALA A 140 5.64 24.14 7.02
N ASP A 141 4.69 25.08 7.10
CA ASP A 141 4.87 26.40 7.69
C ASP A 141 4.63 26.34 9.20
N GLY A 142 5.75 26.30 9.96
CA GLY A 142 5.76 26.26 11.42
C GLY A 142 5.59 24.89 12.05
N ASP A 143 5.91 24.81 13.34
CA ASP A 143 6.01 23.54 14.09
C ASP A 143 4.68 22.81 14.23
N ASN A 144 3.57 23.52 14.31
CA ASN A 144 2.26 22.90 14.43
C ASN A 144 1.87 22.19 13.11
N ALA A 145 2.07 22.84 11.97
CA ALA A 145 1.81 22.27 10.67
C ALA A 145 2.69 21.03 10.43
N LEU A 146 3.99 21.12 10.76
CA LEU A 146 4.91 20.01 10.67
C LEU A 146 4.48 18.82 11.56
N ARG A 147 4.11 19.09 12.83
CA ARG A 147 3.61 18.04 13.73
C ARG A 147 2.37 17.34 13.19
N HIS A 148 1.41 18.07 12.63
CA HIS A 148 0.22 17.49 12.00
C HIS A 148 0.56 16.60 10.81
N ARG A 149 1.46 17.05 9.93
CA ARG A 149 1.90 16.26 8.76
C ARG A 149 2.70 15.02 9.17
N LEU A 150 3.61 15.12 10.14
CA LEU A 150 4.31 13.97 10.71
C LEU A 150 3.33 12.95 11.31
N ALA A 151 2.29 13.42 12.00
CA ALA A 151 1.25 12.53 12.55
C ALA A 151 0.47 11.80 11.44
N LEU A 152 0.23 12.43 10.28
CA LEU A 152 -0.40 11.80 9.12
C LEU A 152 0.39 10.55 8.68
N TYR A 153 1.71 10.66 8.57
CA TYR A 153 2.58 9.55 8.16
C TYR A 153 2.88 8.56 9.30
N ALA A 154 2.85 8.99 10.55
CA ALA A 154 3.06 8.13 11.71
C ALA A 154 1.82 7.29 12.10
N ARG A 155 0.59 7.76 11.81
CA ARG A 155 -0.66 7.16 12.28
C ARG A 155 -1.03 5.82 11.64
N PRO A 156 -0.90 5.58 10.32
CA PRO A 156 -1.34 4.34 9.67
C PRO A 156 -0.63 3.10 10.21
N ARG A 157 -1.32 1.94 10.25
CA ARG A 157 -0.71 0.66 10.64
C ARG A 157 0.41 0.28 9.68
N LEU A 158 0.20 0.49 8.38
CA LEU A 158 1.21 0.31 7.33
C LEU A 158 1.42 1.62 6.58
N LEU A 159 2.67 2.08 6.51
CA LEU A 159 3.11 3.16 5.64
C LEU A 159 3.95 2.59 4.50
N LEU A 160 3.49 2.74 3.26
CA LEU A 160 4.29 2.47 2.07
C LEU A 160 5.00 3.75 1.62
N ILE A 161 6.34 3.74 1.64
CA ILE A 161 7.18 4.80 1.10
C ILE A 161 7.84 4.26 -0.17
N ASP A 162 7.31 4.66 -1.31
CA ASP A 162 7.77 4.21 -2.63
C ASP A 162 8.92 5.11 -3.14
N GLU A 163 9.90 4.51 -3.80
CA GLU A 163 10.98 5.20 -4.51
C GLU A 163 11.96 6.00 -3.61
N ILE A 164 12.37 5.47 -2.45
CA ILE A 164 13.46 6.07 -1.68
C ILE A 164 14.77 5.92 -2.48
N GLY A 165 15.56 6.99 -2.52
CA GLY A 165 16.89 7.00 -3.18
C GLY A 165 16.83 7.36 -4.67
N TYR A 166 15.66 7.73 -5.20
CA TYR A 166 15.52 8.15 -6.60
C TYR A 166 15.97 9.59 -6.85
N LEU A 167 15.85 10.46 -5.85
CA LEU A 167 16.25 11.86 -5.89
C LEU A 167 17.42 12.11 -4.94
N SER A 168 18.20 13.15 -5.21
CA SER A 168 19.13 13.70 -4.22
C SER A 168 18.35 14.52 -3.20
N TYR A 169 18.58 14.26 -1.94
CA TYR A 169 17.87 14.91 -0.84
C TYR A 169 18.77 15.92 -0.11
N SER A 170 18.18 16.93 0.52
CA SER A 170 18.88 17.84 1.43
C SER A 170 19.00 17.25 2.84
N ASN A 171 19.84 17.84 3.69
CA ASN A 171 19.94 17.46 5.11
C ASN A 171 18.56 17.46 5.79
N ARG A 172 17.73 18.48 5.55
CA ARG A 172 16.39 18.57 6.09
C ARG A 172 15.50 17.38 5.70
N HIS A 173 15.62 16.88 4.47
CA HIS A 173 14.86 15.69 4.03
C HIS A 173 15.32 14.43 4.76
N ALA A 174 16.62 14.27 5.02
CA ALA A 174 17.15 13.16 5.81
C ALA A 174 16.60 13.17 7.25
N ASP A 175 16.62 14.33 7.90
CA ASP A 175 16.10 14.51 9.26
C ASP A 175 14.59 14.22 9.32
N LEU A 176 13.81 14.67 8.32
CA LEU A 176 12.37 14.43 8.25
C LEU A 176 12.04 12.94 8.02
N LEU A 177 12.81 12.26 7.16
CA LEU A 177 12.65 10.83 6.96
C LEU A 177 12.97 10.05 8.24
N PHE A 178 14.07 10.41 8.90
CA PHE A 178 14.45 9.85 10.18
C PHE A 178 13.35 10.05 11.24
N GLU A 179 12.76 11.24 11.31
CA GLU A 179 11.66 11.54 12.25
C GLU A 179 10.44 10.67 11.97
N VAL A 180 10.04 10.47 10.71
CA VAL A 180 8.92 9.58 10.33
C VAL A 180 9.21 8.14 10.75
N VAL A 181 10.39 7.60 10.40
CA VAL A 181 10.78 6.23 10.71
C VAL A 181 10.87 6.03 12.23
N SER A 182 11.44 7.00 12.95
CA SER A 182 11.60 6.96 14.41
C SER A 182 10.25 6.89 15.15
N ARG A 183 9.26 7.66 14.71
CA ARG A 183 7.90 7.62 15.30
C ARG A 183 7.18 6.32 15.05
N ARG A 184 7.61 5.55 14.06
CA ARG A 184 7.02 4.27 13.68
C ARG A 184 7.78 3.06 14.23
N TYR A 185 9.04 3.28 14.57
CA TYR A 185 9.97 2.23 15.02
C TYR A 185 9.38 1.39 16.15
N GLN A 186 9.31 0.07 15.96
CA GLN A 186 8.75 -0.93 16.89
C GLN A 186 7.26 -0.71 17.30
N VAL A 187 6.55 0.21 16.63
CA VAL A 187 5.14 0.50 16.91
C VAL A 187 4.26 0.17 15.72
N LYS A 188 4.76 0.43 14.51
CA LYS A 188 4.00 0.26 13.26
C LYS A 188 4.93 -0.06 12.11
N SER A 189 4.44 -0.83 11.15
CA SER A 189 5.23 -1.31 10.02
C SER A 189 5.39 -0.27 8.92
N THR A 190 6.59 -0.23 8.35
CA THR A 190 6.91 0.58 7.18
C THR A 190 7.36 -0.35 6.06
N LEU A 191 6.73 -0.22 4.88
CA LEU A 191 7.13 -0.89 3.65
C LEU A 191 7.83 0.11 2.75
N VAL A 192 9.07 -0.20 2.36
CA VAL A 192 9.90 0.70 1.57
C VAL A 192 10.24 0.05 0.23
N THR A 193 10.23 0.84 -0.84
CA THR A 193 10.86 0.44 -2.09
C THR A 193 12.04 1.36 -2.38
N THR A 194 13.15 0.78 -2.81
CA THR A 194 14.36 1.53 -3.17
C THR A 194 15.05 0.91 -4.38
N ASN A 195 15.68 1.74 -5.19
CA ASN A 195 16.52 1.30 -6.29
C ASN A 195 18.01 1.24 -5.93
N ARG A 196 18.37 1.64 -4.70
CA ARG A 196 19.72 1.67 -4.20
C ARG A 196 19.90 0.77 -2.97
N PRO A 197 20.98 0.00 -2.89
CA PRO A 197 21.36 -0.68 -1.65
C PRO A 197 21.57 0.34 -0.52
N PHE A 198 21.36 -0.08 0.72
CA PHE A 198 21.55 0.81 1.89
C PHE A 198 22.95 1.41 1.98
N ALA A 199 23.98 0.68 1.51
CA ALA A 199 25.35 1.19 1.47
C ALA A 199 25.52 2.48 0.64
N GLU A 200 24.67 2.68 -0.37
CA GLU A 200 24.66 3.85 -1.24
C GLU A 200 23.78 4.99 -0.73
N TRP A 201 23.06 4.81 0.37
CA TRP A 201 22.15 5.84 0.88
C TRP A 201 22.90 7.09 1.36
N GLY A 202 24.17 6.95 1.77
CA GLY A 202 25.05 8.10 2.08
C GLY A 202 25.33 9.02 0.89
N GLU A 203 25.21 8.52 -0.35
CA GLU A 203 25.34 9.34 -1.56
C GLU A 203 24.07 10.15 -1.87
N VAL A 204 22.92 9.67 -1.40
CA VAL A 204 21.59 10.26 -1.65
C VAL A 204 21.22 11.25 -0.57
N PHE A 205 21.61 10.96 0.66
CA PHE A 205 21.38 11.80 1.84
C PHE A 205 22.69 12.34 2.38
N PRO A 206 22.90 13.65 2.38
CA PRO A 206 24.20 14.24 2.73
C PRO A 206 24.58 14.13 4.21
N ASN A 207 23.62 13.83 5.11
CA ASN A 207 23.88 13.66 6.55
C ASN A 207 24.17 12.18 6.90
N ALA A 208 25.42 11.77 6.80
CA ALA A 208 25.83 10.38 7.02
C ALA A 208 25.43 9.81 8.39
N ALA A 209 25.53 10.58 9.48
CA ALA A 209 25.18 10.14 10.83
C ALA A 209 23.67 9.86 10.96
N CYS A 210 22.84 10.72 10.39
CA CYS A 210 21.40 10.54 10.34
C CYS A 210 21.04 9.28 9.52
N VAL A 211 21.72 9.06 8.39
CA VAL A 211 21.48 7.91 7.51
C VAL A 211 21.80 6.58 8.19
N VAL A 212 22.92 6.49 8.90
CA VAL A 212 23.28 5.27 9.66
C VAL A 212 22.19 4.92 10.67
N SER A 213 21.75 5.91 11.47
CA SER A 213 20.67 5.70 12.45
C SER A 213 19.32 5.42 11.83
N LEU A 214 19.02 5.98 10.65
CA LEU A 214 17.82 5.73 9.86
C LEU A 214 17.79 4.28 9.37
N VAL A 215 18.89 3.83 8.75
CA VAL A 215 19.05 2.48 8.23
C VAL A 215 18.96 1.47 9.36
N ASP A 216 19.68 1.69 10.47
CA ASP A 216 19.63 0.83 11.65
C ASP A 216 18.19 0.57 12.12
N ARG A 217 17.39 1.65 12.30
CA ARG A 217 15.98 1.51 12.72
C ARG A 217 15.08 0.84 11.68
N LEU A 218 15.36 1.09 10.41
CA LEU A 218 14.53 0.54 9.33
C LEU A 218 14.77 -0.96 9.18
N VAL A 219 16.03 -1.44 9.33
CA VAL A 219 16.41 -2.84 9.12
C VAL A 219 16.37 -3.70 10.38
N HIS A 220 16.31 -3.11 11.55
CA HIS A 220 16.41 -3.80 12.84
C HIS A 220 15.39 -4.97 12.95
N ASN A 221 14.18 -4.80 12.46
CA ASN A 221 13.18 -5.86 12.35
C ASN A 221 12.52 -5.73 10.97
N ALA A 222 13.23 -6.17 9.92
CA ALA A 222 12.76 -6.00 8.56
C ALA A 222 13.03 -7.23 7.69
N GLU A 223 12.05 -7.59 6.87
CA GLU A 223 12.24 -8.47 5.72
C GLU A 223 12.80 -7.68 4.55
N ILE A 224 13.99 -8.06 4.06
CA ILE A 224 14.68 -7.36 2.96
C ILE A 224 14.71 -8.27 1.74
N ILE A 225 13.93 -7.91 0.73
CA ILE A 225 13.80 -8.68 -0.49
C ILE A 225 14.55 -7.97 -1.63
N GLN A 226 15.58 -8.63 -2.16
CA GLN A 226 16.29 -8.18 -3.35
C GLN A 226 15.62 -8.73 -4.61
N ILE A 227 15.34 -7.82 -5.56
CA ILE A 227 14.78 -8.14 -6.87
C ILE A 227 15.77 -7.71 -7.93
N GLU A 228 16.28 -8.68 -8.71
CA GLU A 228 17.23 -8.43 -9.79
C GLU A 228 16.57 -8.75 -11.13
N GLY A 229 16.88 -7.97 -12.14
CA GLY A 229 16.37 -8.21 -13.49
C GLY A 229 16.42 -6.98 -14.38
N ALA A 230 16.05 -7.17 -15.63
CA ALA A 230 15.86 -6.09 -16.57
C ALA A 230 14.50 -5.41 -16.37
N SER A 231 14.38 -4.17 -16.82
CA SER A 231 13.13 -3.42 -16.71
C SER A 231 11.99 -4.07 -17.49
N TYR A 232 10.93 -4.49 -16.80
CA TYR A 232 9.71 -5.02 -17.41
C TYR A 232 8.99 -3.95 -18.24
N ARG A 233 9.05 -2.69 -17.82
CA ARG A 233 8.50 -1.55 -18.58
C ARG A 233 9.18 -1.41 -19.96
N LEU A 234 10.49 -1.65 -20.03
CA LEU A 234 11.23 -1.63 -21.30
C LEU A 234 10.86 -2.83 -22.20
N LYS A 235 10.64 -4.03 -21.61
CA LYS A 235 10.12 -5.19 -22.33
C LYS A 235 8.79 -4.87 -23.00
N GLU A 236 7.81 -4.45 -22.20
CA GLU A 236 6.47 -4.10 -22.71
C GLU A 236 6.51 -3.00 -23.78
N ALA A 237 7.37 -2.00 -23.60
CA ALA A 237 7.52 -0.94 -24.59
C ALA A 237 8.08 -1.46 -25.93
N LYS A 238 9.04 -2.37 -25.87
CA LYS A 238 9.59 -3.01 -27.08
C LYS A 238 8.55 -3.88 -27.79
N GLU A 239 7.88 -4.77 -27.04
CA GLU A 239 6.83 -5.64 -27.58
C GLU A 239 5.70 -4.84 -28.23
N ARG A 240 5.22 -3.76 -27.56
CA ARG A 240 4.20 -2.88 -28.09
C ARG A 240 4.63 -2.15 -29.36
N ASN A 241 5.90 -1.71 -29.42
CA ASN A 241 6.44 -1.07 -30.60
C ASN A 241 6.58 -2.06 -31.77
N GLU A 242 7.01 -3.27 -31.51
CA GLU A 242 7.09 -4.33 -32.53
C GLU A 242 5.72 -4.70 -33.08
N GLN A 243 4.73 -4.86 -32.19
CA GLN A 243 3.35 -5.12 -32.60
C GLN A 243 2.81 -3.99 -33.51
N ARG A 244 3.00 -2.74 -33.11
CA ARG A 244 2.59 -1.57 -33.93
C ARG A 244 3.30 -1.55 -35.30
N ARG A 245 4.57 -1.96 -35.34
CA ARG A 245 5.32 -2.06 -36.62
C ARG A 245 4.72 -3.15 -37.51
N ARG A 246 4.39 -4.31 -36.95
CA ARG A 246 3.74 -5.43 -37.70
C ARG A 246 2.36 -5.00 -38.23
N GLU A 247 1.55 -4.35 -37.40
CA GLU A 247 0.22 -3.85 -37.80
C GLU A 247 0.32 -2.81 -38.93
N ARG A 248 1.27 -1.87 -38.85
CA ARG A 248 1.52 -0.88 -39.90
C ARG A 248 1.98 -1.54 -41.22
N ALA A 249 2.84 -2.54 -41.11
CA ALA A 249 3.29 -3.30 -42.28
C ALA A 249 2.13 -4.09 -42.92
N ALA A 250 1.28 -4.71 -42.13
CA ALA A 250 0.08 -5.42 -42.60
C ALA A 250 -0.93 -4.48 -43.30
N ARG A 251 -1.16 -3.27 -42.72
CA ARG A 251 -2.02 -2.27 -43.38
C ARG A 251 -1.48 -1.78 -44.72
N ARG A 252 -0.15 -1.67 -44.87
CA ARG A 252 0.48 -1.27 -46.16
C ARG A 252 0.39 -2.36 -47.20
N ARG A 253 0.26 -3.65 -46.82
CA ARG A 253 0.14 -4.80 -47.74
C ARG A 253 -1.29 -5.06 -48.21
N LYS A 254 -2.32 -4.49 -47.57
CA LYS A 254 -3.70 -4.60 -48.07
C LYS A 254 -3.83 -3.76 -49.35
N PRO A 255 -4.22 -4.38 -50.50
CA PRO A 255 -4.46 -3.61 -51.73
C PRO A 255 -5.54 -2.55 -51.46
N ARG A 256 -5.29 -1.34 -51.89
CA ARG A 256 -6.30 -0.28 -51.94
C ARG A 256 -7.42 -0.78 -52.90
N THR A 257 -8.56 -1.16 -52.37
CA THR A 257 -9.77 -1.38 -53.15
C THR A 257 -10.04 -0.14 -54.03
N PRO A 258 -10.16 -0.25 -55.34
CA PRO A 258 -10.52 0.91 -56.15
C PRO A 258 -11.87 1.42 -55.71
N SER A 259 -11.99 2.75 -55.56
CA SER A 259 -13.23 3.42 -55.27
C SER A 259 -14.22 3.18 -56.42
N PRO A 260 -15.47 2.68 -56.23
CA PRO A 260 -16.45 2.50 -57.28
C PRO A 260 -17.23 3.79 -57.51
N HIS A 261 -16.55 4.84 -58.05
CA HIS A 261 -17.24 6.02 -58.59
C HIS A 261 -16.26 6.80 -59.46
N ALA A 262 -16.32 6.47 -60.76
CA ALA A 262 -15.99 7.35 -61.83
C ALA A 262 -16.80 6.85 -63.04
N ASP A 263 -18.03 7.31 -63.15
CA ASP A 263 -18.78 7.53 -64.37
C ASP A 263 -19.83 8.60 -64.08
#